data_c7b93791322911389f85c6347b328e19
#
_entry.id   c7b93791322911389f85c6347b328e19
#
_cell.length_a   1.000
_cell.length_b   1.000
_cell.length_c   1.000
_cell.angle_alpha   90.00
_cell.angle_beta   90.00
_cell.angle_gamma   90.00
#
_symmetry.space_group_name_H-M   'P 1'
#
loop_
_entity.id
_entity.type
_entity.pdbx_description
1 polymer ?
#
loop_
_entity_poly.entity_id
_entity_poly.type
_entity_poly.pdbx_seq_one_letter_code
_entity_poly.pdbx_strand_id
1 'polypeptide(L)'
;MTPRLKELYYKEIQPALKSQFGFKNLYMGPKIEKIVLNMGLGLDGNDSKILKSCEEDLGKITGQKPVITKFKKSVANFKTRKGSNAGLKVTLRKDKMYEFLDRLVNIALPRIKDFRGLSANGFDRFGNYTFGVKEHIIFPEVSFDRADKVRGIDIVIVISAKSKEHSFALLEKLNFPFIKKGDN
;
A
#
# COMPACT_ATOMS: atom_id res chain seq x y z
N MET A 1 -0.12 8.45 21.05
CA MET A 1 0.86 9.26 20.29
C MET A 1 0.35 9.46 18.89
N THR A 2 0.40 10.67 18.36
CA THR A 2 0.06 10.95 16.95
C THR A 2 1.20 10.52 16.04
N PRO A 3 0.94 9.82 14.92
CA PRO A 3 1.98 9.43 13.97
C PRO A 3 2.73 10.64 13.40
N ARG A 4 4.04 10.54 13.26
CA ARG A 4 4.91 11.61 12.75
C ARG A 4 4.44 12.15 11.39
N LEU A 5 4.15 11.27 10.43
CA LEU A 5 3.67 11.70 9.10
C LEU A 5 2.30 12.39 9.14
N LYS A 6 1.44 12.04 10.11
CA LYS A 6 0.16 12.71 10.29
C LYS A 6 0.37 14.17 10.75
N GLU A 7 1.27 14.39 11.69
CA GLU A 7 1.63 15.75 12.13
C GLU A 7 2.26 16.56 11.01
N LEU A 8 3.21 15.98 10.27
CA LEU A 8 3.85 16.60 9.11
C LEU A 8 2.81 17.01 8.06
N TYR A 9 1.84 16.11 7.78
CA TYR A 9 0.77 16.40 6.83
C TYR A 9 -0.02 17.65 7.21
N TYR A 10 -0.48 17.75 8.46
CA TYR A 10 -1.29 18.89 8.90
C TYR A 10 -0.51 20.17 9.10
N LYS A 11 0.73 20.09 9.62
CA LYS A 11 1.55 21.28 9.92
C LYS A 11 2.21 21.89 8.68
N GLU A 12 2.68 21.07 7.76
CA GLU A 12 3.54 21.50 6.66
C GLU A 12 2.95 21.23 5.27
N ILE A 13 2.54 19.97 5.01
CA ILE A 13 2.15 19.55 3.66
C ILE A 13 0.85 20.20 3.22
N GLN A 14 -0.17 20.19 4.08
CA GLN A 14 -1.48 20.72 3.75
C GLN A 14 -1.45 22.24 3.46
N PRO A 15 -0.77 23.11 4.24
CA PRO A 15 -0.58 24.52 3.91
C PRO A 15 0.22 24.74 2.63
N ALA A 16 1.29 23.94 2.42
CA ALA A 16 2.12 24.05 1.22
C ALA A 16 1.35 23.69 -0.06
N LEU A 17 0.51 22.64 -0.03
CA LEU A 17 -0.36 22.28 -1.15
C LEU A 17 -1.44 23.34 -1.40
N LYS A 18 -1.97 23.97 -0.35
CA LYS A 18 -2.91 25.09 -0.49
C LYS A 18 -2.28 26.22 -1.26
N SER A 19 -1.06 26.63 -0.90
CA SER A 19 -0.32 27.72 -1.57
C SER A 19 0.04 27.35 -3.00
N GLN A 20 0.47 26.11 -3.24
CA GLN A 20 0.90 25.64 -4.56
C GLN A 20 -0.25 25.60 -5.59
N PHE A 21 -1.44 25.17 -5.17
CA PHE A 21 -2.58 24.99 -6.06
C PHE A 21 -3.69 26.03 -5.88
N GLY A 22 -3.50 27.03 -5.02
CA GLY A 22 -4.42 28.14 -4.82
C GLY A 22 -5.78 27.72 -4.24
N PHE A 23 -5.84 26.70 -3.38
CA PHE A 23 -7.11 26.26 -2.78
C PHE A 23 -7.70 27.33 -1.84
N LYS A 24 -8.98 27.63 -1.99
CA LYS A 24 -9.69 28.57 -1.10
C LYS A 24 -9.71 28.08 0.35
N ASN A 25 -9.85 26.78 0.58
CA ASN A 25 -9.92 26.17 1.89
C ASN A 25 -8.85 25.06 2.02
N LEU A 26 -8.26 24.91 3.20
CA LEU A 26 -7.32 23.84 3.53
C LEU A 26 -7.88 22.44 3.27
N TYR A 27 -9.16 22.23 3.54
CA TYR A 27 -9.82 20.93 3.37
C TYR A 27 -10.12 20.55 1.91
N MET A 28 -9.92 21.48 0.96
CA MET A 28 -10.03 21.16 -0.47
C MET A 28 -8.77 20.47 -1.03
N GLY A 29 -7.69 20.48 -0.27
CA GLY A 29 -6.44 19.82 -0.65
C GLY A 29 -6.56 18.29 -0.68
N PRO A 30 -5.65 17.62 -1.41
CA PRO A 30 -5.62 16.17 -1.49
C PRO A 30 -5.27 15.56 -0.13
N LYS A 31 -5.95 14.47 0.24
CA LYS A 31 -5.69 13.70 1.48
C LYS A 31 -5.74 12.21 1.22
N ILE A 32 -4.96 11.45 1.96
CA ILE A 32 -5.04 9.99 1.93
C ILE A 32 -6.27 9.56 2.77
N GLU A 33 -7.14 8.75 2.19
CA GLU A 33 -8.33 8.24 2.87
C GLU A 33 -8.09 6.88 3.51
N LYS A 34 -7.42 6.01 2.79
CA LYS A 34 -7.11 4.64 3.22
C LYS A 34 -5.96 4.06 2.41
N ILE A 35 -5.31 3.06 2.98
CA ILE A 35 -4.36 2.19 2.27
C ILE A 35 -4.92 0.78 2.31
N VAL A 36 -4.93 0.12 1.16
CA VAL A 36 -5.39 -1.25 1.02
C VAL A 36 -4.21 -2.10 0.61
N LEU A 37 -3.93 -3.12 1.42
CA LEU A 37 -2.96 -4.15 1.10
C LEU A 37 -3.71 -5.41 0.65
N ASN A 38 -3.23 -6.03 -0.42
CA ASN A 38 -3.77 -7.29 -0.92
C ASN A 38 -2.61 -8.26 -1.16
N MET A 39 -2.74 -9.45 -0.62
CA MET A 39 -1.83 -10.57 -0.89
C MET A 39 -2.61 -11.67 -1.59
N GLY A 40 -2.35 -11.84 -2.88
CA GLY A 40 -2.95 -12.91 -3.68
C GLY A 40 -2.26 -14.24 -3.42
N LEU A 41 -3.00 -15.24 -2.98
CA LEU A 41 -2.46 -16.59 -2.70
C LEU A 41 -2.80 -17.59 -3.81
N GLY A 42 -3.80 -17.28 -4.63
CA GLY A 42 -4.24 -18.19 -5.68
C GLY A 42 -4.67 -19.57 -5.14
N LEU A 43 -4.10 -20.64 -5.67
CA LEU A 43 -4.39 -22.01 -5.22
C LEU A 43 -3.81 -22.32 -3.83
N ASP A 44 -2.70 -21.69 -3.45
CA ASP A 44 -2.06 -21.85 -2.14
C ASP A 44 -2.99 -21.41 -0.99
N GLY A 45 -3.98 -20.56 -1.27
CA GLY A 45 -4.97 -20.09 -0.28
C GLY A 45 -5.87 -21.20 0.29
N ASN A 46 -5.92 -22.38 -0.35
CA ASN A 46 -6.67 -23.53 0.16
C ASN A 46 -5.90 -24.32 1.23
N ASP A 47 -4.58 -24.15 1.30
CA ASP A 47 -3.76 -24.74 2.37
C ASP A 47 -3.88 -23.89 3.64
N SER A 48 -4.43 -24.51 4.69
CA SER A 48 -4.66 -23.83 5.98
C SER A 48 -3.37 -23.40 6.67
N LYS A 49 -2.24 -24.10 6.47
CA LYS A 49 -0.95 -23.72 7.06
C LYS A 49 -0.40 -22.48 6.39
N ILE A 50 -0.38 -22.48 5.06
CA ILE A 50 0.09 -21.36 4.25
C ILE A 50 -0.75 -20.11 4.52
N LEU A 51 -2.09 -20.29 4.53
CA LEU A 51 -3.02 -19.19 4.80
C LEU A 51 -2.78 -18.55 6.16
N LYS A 52 -2.60 -19.35 7.23
CA LYS A 52 -2.31 -18.86 8.59
C LYS A 52 -0.96 -18.15 8.66
N SER A 53 0.09 -18.70 8.06
CA SER A 53 1.41 -18.06 8.02
C SER A 53 1.32 -16.67 7.35
N CYS A 54 0.67 -16.58 6.19
CA CYS A 54 0.47 -15.31 5.50
C CYS A 54 -0.43 -14.33 6.29
N GLU A 55 -1.43 -14.84 7.01
CA GLU A 55 -2.30 -14.04 7.88
C GLU A 55 -1.49 -13.43 9.03
N GLU A 56 -0.62 -14.21 9.66
CA GLU A 56 0.28 -13.74 10.72
C GLU A 56 1.26 -12.68 10.21
N ASP A 57 1.91 -12.93 9.08
CA ASP A 57 2.89 -12.02 8.50
C ASP A 57 2.25 -10.69 8.09
N LEU A 58 1.12 -10.73 7.38
CA LEU A 58 0.40 -9.52 7.01
C LEU A 58 -0.17 -8.80 8.25
N GLY A 59 -0.55 -9.55 9.28
CA GLY A 59 -0.97 -9.03 10.58
C GLY A 59 0.15 -8.28 11.30
N LYS A 60 1.39 -8.80 11.29
CA LYS A 60 2.58 -8.15 11.86
C LYS A 60 2.92 -6.87 11.11
N ILE A 61 2.92 -6.91 9.76
CA ILE A 61 3.21 -5.75 8.90
C ILE A 61 2.21 -4.62 9.16
N THR A 62 0.93 -4.93 9.30
CA THR A 62 -0.14 -3.93 9.34
C THR A 62 -0.62 -3.57 10.75
N GLY A 63 -0.30 -4.39 11.74
CA GLY A 63 -0.85 -4.26 13.10
C GLY A 63 -2.37 -4.45 13.16
N GLN A 64 -2.95 -5.13 12.14
CA GLN A 64 -4.38 -5.41 12.04
C GLN A 64 -4.62 -6.78 11.44
N LYS A 65 -5.59 -7.53 11.99
CA LYS A 65 -5.96 -8.84 11.47
C LYS A 65 -6.45 -8.76 10.02
N PRO A 66 -5.87 -9.51 9.08
CA PRO A 66 -6.31 -9.57 7.70
C PRO A 66 -7.70 -10.21 7.55
N VAL A 67 -8.36 -9.88 6.45
CA VAL A 67 -9.61 -10.51 6.02
C VAL A 67 -9.31 -11.46 4.89
N ILE A 68 -9.77 -12.71 5.02
CA ILE A 68 -9.65 -13.72 3.96
C ILE A 68 -10.62 -13.37 2.85
N THR A 69 -10.10 -13.25 1.63
CA THR A 69 -10.89 -13.04 0.42
C THR A 69 -11.20 -14.38 -0.25
N LYS A 70 -12.40 -14.51 -0.82
CA LYS A 70 -12.87 -15.74 -1.45
C LYS A 70 -13.18 -15.54 -2.93
N PHE A 71 -13.00 -16.58 -3.73
CA PHE A 71 -13.37 -16.56 -5.14
C PHE A 71 -14.88 -16.41 -5.33
N LYS A 72 -15.29 -15.49 -6.21
CA LYS A 72 -16.70 -15.23 -6.52
C LYS A 72 -17.27 -16.21 -7.55
N LYS A 73 -16.43 -16.69 -8.47
CA LYS A 73 -16.81 -17.61 -9.57
C LYS A 73 -15.88 -18.81 -9.61
N SER A 74 -16.38 -19.93 -10.08
CA SER A 74 -15.57 -21.12 -10.39
C SER A 74 -15.03 -20.99 -11.81
N VAL A 75 -13.71 -21.18 -11.99
CA VAL A 75 -13.04 -21.16 -13.29
C VAL A 75 -12.17 -22.40 -13.39
N ALA A 76 -12.53 -23.30 -14.32
CA ALA A 76 -11.87 -24.60 -14.48
C ALA A 76 -10.38 -24.45 -14.85
N ASN A 77 -10.06 -23.56 -15.78
CA ASN A 77 -8.68 -23.32 -16.21
C ASN A 77 -7.74 -22.92 -15.07
N PHE A 78 -8.24 -22.18 -14.07
CA PHE A 78 -7.48 -21.78 -12.89
C PHE A 78 -7.67 -22.71 -11.69
N LYS A 79 -8.37 -23.84 -11.86
CA LYS A 79 -8.68 -24.81 -10.79
C LYS A 79 -9.30 -24.16 -9.54
N THR A 80 -10.05 -23.07 -9.71
CA THR A 80 -10.67 -22.31 -8.63
C THR A 80 -12.15 -22.66 -8.50
N ARG A 81 -12.65 -22.71 -7.26
CA ARG A 81 -14.07 -22.94 -6.95
C ARG A 81 -14.65 -21.73 -6.21
N LYS A 82 -15.91 -21.42 -6.49
CA LYS A 82 -16.66 -20.41 -5.75
C LYS A 82 -16.62 -20.72 -4.25
N GLY A 83 -16.26 -19.73 -3.44
CA GLY A 83 -16.19 -19.85 -1.99
C GLY A 83 -14.83 -20.33 -1.45
N SER A 84 -13.92 -20.87 -2.28
CA SER A 84 -12.56 -21.19 -1.85
C SER A 84 -11.75 -19.91 -1.59
N ASN A 85 -10.70 -20.03 -0.75
CA ASN A 85 -9.88 -18.88 -0.37
C ASN A 85 -9.02 -18.41 -1.56
N ALA A 86 -8.97 -17.10 -1.78
CA ALA A 86 -8.24 -16.47 -2.88
C ALA A 86 -7.00 -15.73 -2.41
N GLY A 87 -7.05 -15.17 -1.20
CA GLY A 87 -5.97 -14.34 -0.66
C GLY A 87 -6.38 -13.62 0.61
N LEU A 88 -5.57 -12.64 0.98
CA LEU A 88 -5.72 -11.83 2.19
C LEU A 88 -5.79 -10.35 1.83
N LYS A 89 -6.59 -9.60 2.58
CA LYS A 89 -6.75 -8.16 2.40
C LYS A 89 -6.76 -7.44 3.74
N VAL A 90 -6.08 -6.30 3.80
CA VAL A 90 -6.14 -5.36 4.93
C VAL A 90 -6.47 -3.97 4.43
N THR A 91 -7.30 -3.24 5.18
CA THR A 91 -7.59 -1.83 4.91
C THR A 91 -7.19 -1.01 6.12
N LEU A 92 -6.20 -0.15 5.95
CA LEU A 92 -5.69 0.76 6.98
C LEU A 92 -6.30 2.14 6.83
N ARG A 93 -6.64 2.76 7.96
CA ARG A 93 -7.19 4.11 8.04
C ARG A 93 -6.60 4.87 9.22
N LYS A 94 -6.77 6.19 9.23
CA LYS A 94 -6.38 7.09 10.33
C LYS A 94 -4.90 6.89 10.72
N ASP A 95 -4.61 6.69 11.99
CA ASP A 95 -3.26 6.64 12.55
C ASP A 95 -2.45 5.44 12.03
N LYS A 96 -3.05 4.24 11.99
CA LYS A 96 -2.41 3.04 11.44
C LYS A 96 -1.98 3.19 9.98
N MET A 97 -2.74 3.95 9.21
CA MET A 97 -2.42 4.26 7.81
C MET A 97 -1.14 5.10 7.70
N TYR A 98 -1.02 6.16 8.51
CA TYR A 98 0.18 7.02 8.50
C TYR A 98 1.43 6.31 9.05
N GLU A 99 1.27 5.48 10.08
CA GLU A 99 2.38 4.66 10.61
C GLU A 99 2.88 3.65 9.58
N PHE A 100 1.96 2.96 8.91
CA PHE A 100 2.32 2.04 7.84
C PHE A 100 3.04 2.77 6.70
N LEU A 101 2.54 3.95 6.31
CA LEU A 101 3.13 4.75 5.24
C LEU A 101 4.56 5.18 5.59
N ASP A 102 4.80 5.61 6.82
CA ASP A 102 6.13 6.01 7.30
C ASP A 102 7.13 4.85 7.22
N ARG A 103 6.73 3.66 7.69
CA ARG A 103 7.56 2.45 7.58
C ARG A 103 7.78 2.01 6.15
N LEU A 104 6.76 2.10 5.32
CA LEU A 104 6.83 1.75 3.91
C LEU A 104 7.87 2.59 3.18
N VAL A 105 7.81 3.93 3.31
CA VAL A 105 8.68 4.84 2.58
C VAL A 105 10.11 4.83 3.12
N ASN A 106 10.28 4.85 4.44
CA ASN A 106 11.60 5.03 5.04
C ASN A 106 12.35 3.72 5.34
N ILE A 107 11.65 2.60 5.47
CA ILE A 107 12.26 1.32 5.85
C ILE A 107 12.10 0.26 4.76
N ALA A 108 10.86 0.02 4.28
CA ALA A 108 10.59 -1.11 3.40
C ALA A 108 11.07 -0.87 1.97
N LEU A 109 10.73 0.28 1.36
CA LEU A 109 11.13 0.58 -0.03
C LEU A 109 12.64 0.60 -0.24
N PRO A 110 13.48 1.20 0.64
CA PRO A 110 14.93 1.15 0.48
C PRO A 110 15.54 -0.25 0.58
N ARG A 111 14.83 -1.22 1.18
CA ARG A 111 15.28 -2.61 1.30
C ARG A 111 14.98 -3.46 0.08
N ILE A 112 14.25 -2.93 -0.89
CA ILE A 112 14.02 -3.64 -2.16
C ILE A 112 15.35 -3.73 -2.91
N LYS A 113 15.70 -4.95 -3.32
CA LYS A 113 16.90 -5.17 -4.14
C LYS A 113 16.76 -4.43 -5.47
N ASP A 114 17.83 -3.73 -5.87
CA ASP A 114 17.91 -2.94 -7.12
C ASP A 114 16.78 -1.90 -7.25
N PHE A 115 16.38 -1.29 -6.13
CA PHE A 115 15.33 -0.27 -6.13
C PHE A 115 15.76 0.98 -6.89
N ARG A 116 15.02 1.31 -7.97
CA ARG A 116 15.27 2.48 -8.81
C ARG A 116 14.21 3.58 -8.65
N GLY A 117 13.25 3.38 -7.76
CA GLY A 117 12.12 4.28 -7.55
C GLY A 117 10.79 3.69 -8.03
N LEU A 118 9.71 4.39 -7.72
CA LEU A 118 8.34 4.03 -8.06
C LEU A 118 7.91 4.73 -9.34
N SER A 119 7.24 4.00 -10.25
CA SER A 119 6.74 4.57 -11.51
C SER A 119 5.56 5.51 -11.26
N ALA A 120 5.60 6.69 -11.87
CA ALA A 120 4.47 7.62 -11.87
C ALA A 120 3.24 7.11 -12.66
N ASN A 121 3.38 6.02 -13.41
CA ASN A 121 2.27 5.44 -14.18
C ASN A 121 1.26 4.66 -13.31
N GLY A 122 1.57 4.41 -12.03
CA GLY A 122 0.69 3.72 -11.09
C GLY A 122 -0.54 4.51 -10.64
N PHE A 123 -0.72 5.75 -11.10
CA PHE A 123 -1.91 6.54 -10.82
C PHE A 123 -3.07 6.20 -11.75
N ASP A 124 -4.25 6.00 -11.18
CA ASP A 124 -5.48 5.90 -11.93
C ASP A 124 -6.04 7.29 -12.33
N ARG A 125 -7.17 7.30 -13.06
CA ARG A 125 -7.83 8.54 -13.48
C ARG A 125 -8.44 9.36 -12.33
N PHE A 126 -8.63 8.73 -11.18
CA PHE A 126 -9.17 9.38 -9.97
C PHE A 126 -8.08 9.87 -9.02
N GLY A 127 -6.81 9.65 -9.35
CA GLY A 127 -5.68 10.04 -8.52
C GLY A 127 -5.31 9.05 -7.43
N ASN A 128 -5.87 7.82 -7.41
CA ASN A 128 -5.37 6.76 -6.53
C ASN A 128 -4.06 6.21 -7.07
N TYR A 129 -3.18 5.78 -6.18
CA TYR A 129 -1.88 5.23 -6.55
C TYR A 129 -1.77 3.76 -6.18
N THR A 130 -1.35 2.94 -7.14
CA THR A 130 -1.20 1.49 -6.95
C THR A 130 0.16 1.02 -7.41
N PHE A 131 0.81 0.19 -6.60
CA PHE A 131 2.04 -0.49 -6.96
C PHE A 131 2.14 -1.84 -6.27
N GLY A 132 2.90 -2.76 -6.87
CA GLY A 132 3.17 -4.08 -6.32
C GLY A 132 4.59 -4.18 -5.79
N VAL A 133 4.74 -4.85 -4.67
CA VAL A 133 6.01 -5.28 -4.11
C VAL A 133 6.14 -6.77 -4.33
N LYS A 134 7.25 -7.21 -4.95
CA LYS A 134 7.46 -8.62 -5.29
C LYS A 134 7.69 -9.50 -4.05
N GLU A 135 8.27 -8.93 -3.01
CA GLU A 135 8.73 -9.65 -1.83
C GLU A 135 8.21 -9.01 -0.56
N HIS A 136 7.39 -9.72 0.22
CA HIS A 136 6.89 -9.22 1.51
C HIS A 136 7.96 -9.18 2.60
N ILE A 137 9.08 -9.84 2.38
CA ILE A 137 10.23 -9.91 3.30
C ILE A 137 10.97 -8.57 3.46
N ILE A 138 10.70 -7.59 2.59
CA ILE A 138 11.23 -6.23 2.75
C ILE A 138 10.80 -5.58 4.07
N PHE A 139 9.68 -6.02 4.63
CA PHE A 139 9.22 -5.55 5.93
C PHE A 139 9.99 -6.24 7.05
N PRO A 140 10.62 -5.48 7.98
CA PRO A 140 11.45 -6.05 9.05
C PRO A 140 10.69 -6.91 10.05
N GLU A 141 9.37 -6.78 10.10
CA GLU A 141 8.49 -7.55 10.96
C GLU A 141 8.34 -9.02 10.53
N VAL A 142 8.73 -9.34 9.29
CA VAL A 142 8.65 -10.69 8.73
C VAL A 142 10.04 -11.33 8.78
N SER A 143 10.13 -12.48 9.42
CA SER A 143 11.38 -13.26 9.48
C SER A 143 11.53 -14.13 8.23
N PHE A 144 12.69 -14.06 7.57
CA PHE A 144 13.01 -14.86 6.39
C PHE A 144 12.88 -16.37 6.66
N ASP A 145 13.33 -16.82 7.85
CA ASP A 145 13.37 -18.24 8.22
C ASP A 145 11.97 -18.87 8.39
N ARG A 146 10.92 -18.06 8.56
CA ARG A 146 9.53 -18.53 8.73
C ARG A 146 8.70 -18.43 7.48
N ALA A 147 9.19 -17.75 6.45
CA ALA A 147 8.48 -17.58 5.20
C ALA A 147 8.66 -18.84 4.34
N ASP A 148 7.63 -19.68 4.24
CA ASP A 148 7.62 -20.86 3.35
C ASP A 148 7.89 -20.49 1.88
N LYS A 149 7.44 -19.32 1.48
CA LYS A 149 7.57 -18.82 0.09
C LYS A 149 7.52 -17.30 0.06
N VAL A 150 8.38 -16.70 -0.76
CA VAL A 150 8.33 -15.26 -1.05
C VAL A 150 7.04 -14.94 -1.81
N ARG A 151 6.28 -13.95 -1.31
CA ARG A 151 4.97 -13.55 -1.88
C ARG A 151 4.93 -12.06 -2.15
N GLY A 152 4.24 -11.70 -3.22
CA GLY A 152 3.98 -10.30 -3.55
C GLY A 152 2.85 -9.71 -2.72
N ILE A 153 2.92 -8.40 -2.54
CA ILE A 153 1.85 -7.59 -1.93
C ILE A 153 1.52 -6.45 -2.87
N ASP A 154 0.25 -6.29 -3.18
CA ASP A 154 -0.26 -5.12 -3.88
C ASP A 154 -0.67 -4.07 -2.86
N ILE A 155 -0.19 -2.85 -3.04
CA ILE A 155 -0.46 -1.70 -2.17
C ILE A 155 -1.23 -0.65 -2.97
N VAL A 156 -2.42 -0.33 -2.50
CA VAL A 156 -3.30 0.68 -3.10
C VAL A 156 -3.48 1.83 -2.12
N ILE A 157 -3.03 3.02 -2.50
CA ILE A 157 -3.21 4.25 -1.73
C ILE A 157 -4.38 5.01 -2.33
N VAL A 158 -5.48 5.08 -1.58
CA VAL A 158 -6.68 5.80 -2.01
C VAL A 158 -6.58 7.23 -1.52
N ILE A 159 -6.61 8.15 -2.48
CA ILE A 159 -6.44 9.58 -2.27
C ILE A 159 -7.70 10.31 -2.71
N SER A 160 -8.23 11.16 -1.84
CA SER A 160 -9.27 12.11 -2.20
C SER A 160 -8.63 13.36 -2.80
N ALA A 161 -8.67 13.48 -4.12
CA ALA A 161 -8.11 14.61 -4.85
C ALA A 161 -8.97 14.97 -6.06
N LYS A 162 -8.87 16.20 -6.54
CA LYS A 162 -9.60 16.66 -7.74
C LYS A 162 -8.90 16.25 -9.05
N SER A 163 -7.59 16.05 -9.01
CA SER A 163 -6.80 15.66 -10.18
C SER A 163 -5.63 14.76 -9.78
N LYS A 164 -5.10 14.03 -10.76
CA LYS A 164 -3.90 13.21 -10.63
C LYS A 164 -2.68 14.00 -10.15
N GLU A 165 -2.54 15.24 -10.63
CA GLU A 165 -1.42 16.13 -10.28
C GLU A 165 -1.41 16.49 -8.79
N HIS A 166 -2.59 16.71 -8.21
CA HIS A 166 -2.72 16.97 -6.76
C HIS A 166 -2.30 15.75 -5.93
N SER A 167 -2.67 14.56 -6.38
CA SER A 167 -2.27 13.30 -5.72
C SER A 167 -0.77 13.06 -5.82
N PHE A 168 -0.18 13.32 -6.99
CA PHE A 168 1.27 13.19 -7.20
C PHE A 168 2.03 14.14 -6.28
N ALA A 169 1.66 15.43 -6.26
CA ALA A 169 2.29 16.43 -5.40
C ALA A 169 2.15 16.09 -3.89
N LEU A 170 1.02 15.48 -3.49
CA LEU A 170 0.86 14.99 -2.11
C LEU A 170 1.86 13.89 -1.78
N LEU A 171 1.97 12.85 -2.63
CA LEU A 171 2.87 11.73 -2.38
C LEU A 171 4.34 12.16 -2.47
N GLU A 172 4.68 13.07 -3.37
CA GLU A 172 6.03 13.65 -3.46
C GLU A 172 6.42 14.38 -2.16
N LYS A 173 5.51 15.18 -1.60
CA LYS A 173 5.74 15.85 -0.30
C LYS A 173 5.77 14.88 0.90
N LEU A 174 5.23 13.68 0.75
CA LEU A 174 5.35 12.58 1.71
C LEU A 174 6.62 11.73 1.47
N ASN A 175 7.56 12.23 0.65
CA ASN A 175 8.84 11.60 0.32
C ASN A 175 8.71 10.24 -0.40
N PHE A 176 7.66 10.04 -1.19
CA PHE A 176 7.61 8.87 -2.06
C PHE A 176 8.72 8.95 -3.11
N PRO A 177 9.53 7.90 -3.24
CA PRO A 177 10.67 7.88 -4.16
C PRO A 177 10.21 7.59 -5.59
N PHE A 178 9.63 8.59 -6.26
CA PHE A 178 9.29 8.47 -7.67
C PHE A 178 10.53 8.55 -8.57
N ILE A 179 10.53 7.79 -9.67
CA ILE A 179 11.53 7.91 -10.72
C ILE A 179 11.40 9.29 -11.35
N LYS A 180 12.48 10.07 -11.37
CA LYS A 180 12.51 11.37 -12.06
C LYS A 180 12.42 11.13 -13.57
N LYS A 181 11.60 11.95 -14.27
CA LYS A 181 11.56 11.94 -15.73
C LYS A 181 12.95 12.32 -16.26
N GLY A 182 13.71 11.35 -16.74
CA GLY A 182 15.06 11.57 -17.28
C GLY A 182 16.05 10.41 -17.03
N ASP A 183 15.72 9.49 -16.12
CA ASP A 183 16.58 8.35 -15.78
C ASP A 183 16.13 7.03 -16.50
N ASN A 184 15.72 7.14 -17.79
CA ASN A 184 15.50 5.99 -18.67
C ASN A 184 16.69 5.79 -19.60
#